data_0f2b47f110bc0ea79fa2cd6e7e3e025b
#
_entry.id   0f2b47f110bc0ea79fa2cd6e7e3e025b
#
_cell.length_a   1.000
_cell.length_b   1.000
_cell.length_c   1.000
_cell.angle_alpha   90.00
_cell.angle_beta   90.00
_cell.angle_gamma   90.00
#
_symmetry.space_group_name_H-M   'P 1'
#
loop_
_entity.id
_entity.type
_entity.pdbx_description
1 polymer ?
#
loop_
_entity_poly.entity_id
_entity_poly.type
_entity_poly.pdbx_seq_one_letter_code
_entity_poly.pdbx_strand_id
1 'polypeptide(L)'
;VALIMLNILAGFEFDGDDPLDVRRLHLESEAARLAYRDRDAHIADPAKSAVPTETLLSEAYAAEQRALLRDDRAMANVPGPSLAPSSDTIYLTVVDTGGNAISFINSVFSLFGTGIVSDNTGVLFHNRGSSFVTDPDHPNAIGPGKRPMHTIMPGMLAKDGEIVMPF
;
A
#
# COMPACT_ATOMS: atom_id res chain seq x y z
N VAL A 1 -1.87 -3.71 0.96
CA VAL A 1 -1.83 -2.83 2.15
C VAL A 1 -3.18 -2.15 2.34
N ALA A 2 -3.63 -1.26 1.41
CA ALA A 2 -4.86 -0.51 1.60
C ALA A 2 -6.08 -1.40 1.88
N LEU A 3 -6.31 -2.46 1.10
CA LEU A 3 -7.43 -3.38 1.32
C LEU A 3 -7.34 -4.11 2.67
N ILE A 4 -6.14 -4.46 3.14
CA ILE A 4 -5.95 -5.05 4.48
C ILE A 4 -6.39 -4.04 5.55
N MET A 5 -5.93 -2.79 5.46
CA MET A 5 -6.34 -1.72 6.38
C MET A 5 -7.85 -1.52 6.39
N LEU A 6 -8.47 -1.42 5.21
CA LEU A 6 -9.91 -1.22 5.08
C LEU A 6 -10.70 -2.37 5.68
N ASN A 7 -10.28 -3.62 5.47
CA ASN A 7 -10.93 -4.79 6.05
C ASN A 7 -10.81 -4.81 7.59
N ILE A 8 -9.65 -4.42 8.14
CA ILE A 8 -9.48 -4.27 9.59
C ILE A 8 -10.41 -3.18 10.12
N LEU A 9 -10.43 -2.01 9.48
CA LEU A 9 -11.20 -0.85 9.93
C LEU A 9 -12.72 -1.02 9.75
N ALA A 10 -13.17 -1.81 8.78
CA ALA A 10 -14.59 -2.07 8.52
C ALA A 10 -15.34 -2.70 9.70
N GLY A 11 -14.65 -3.28 10.67
CA GLY A 11 -15.25 -3.84 11.87
C GLY A 11 -15.37 -2.85 13.04
N PHE A 12 -14.96 -1.59 12.87
CA PHE A 12 -15.14 -0.55 13.88
C PHE A 12 -16.25 0.42 13.47
N GLU A 13 -17.02 0.85 14.45
CA GLU A 13 -17.95 1.97 14.31
C GLU A 13 -17.24 3.25 14.75
N PHE A 14 -17.37 4.31 13.95
CA PHE A 14 -16.82 5.63 14.24
C PHE A 14 -17.97 6.60 14.50
N ASP A 15 -17.89 7.32 15.62
CA ASP A 15 -18.87 8.32 16.01
C ASP A 15 -18.63 9.61 15.19
N GLY A 16 -19.54 9.89 14.25
CA GLY A 16 -19.50 11.10 13.43
C GLY A 16 -18.53 11.06 12.25
N ASP A 17 -18.44 12.19 11.55
CA ASP A 17 -17.70 12.33 10.28
C ASP A 17 -16.39 13.12 10.44
N ASP A 18 -15.94 13.39 11.67
CA ASP A 18 -14.69 14.13 11.90
C ASP A 18 -13.49 13.25 11.53
N PRO A 19 -12.76 13.59 10.44
CA PRO A 19 -11.59 12.83 10.01
C PRO A 19 -10.40 12.96 10.98
N LEU A 20 -10.46 13.93 11.90
CA LEU A 20 -9.40 14.19 12.88
C LEU A 20 -9.76 13.68 14.28
N ASP A 21 -10.83 12.90 14.41
CA ASP A 21 -11.15 12.24 15.69
C ASP A 21 -9.99 11.39 16.18
N VAL A 22 -9.65 11.53 17.45
CA VAL A 22 -8.44 10.91 18.05
C VAL A 22 -8.53 9.38 18.02
N ARG A 23 -9.70 8.80 18.30
CA ARG A 23 -9.89 7.36 18.26
C ARG A 23 -9.76 6.84 16.83
N ARG A 24 -10.32 7.56 15.86
CA ARG A 24 -10.20 7.24 14.43
C ARG A 24 -8.74 7.22 14.00
N LEU A 25 -8.01 8.32 14.22
CA LEU A 25 -6.59 8.44 13.87
C LEU A 25 -5.73 7.36 14.55
N HIS A 26 -6.05 7.01 15.80
CA HIS A 26 -5.38 5.94 16.52
C HIS A 26 -5.59 4.58 15.85
N LEU A 27 -6.84 4.20 15.59
CA LEU A 27 -7.16 2.91 14.98
C LEU A 27 -6.65 2.81 13.53
N GLU A 28 -6.72 3.88 12.74
CA GLU A 28 -6.14 3.95 11.40
C GLU A 28 -4.61 3.76 11.44
N SER A 29 -3.93 4.38 12.39
CA SER A 29 -2.47 4.23 12.57
C SER A 29 -2.09 2.80 12.97
N GLU A 30 -2.82 2.19 13.88
CA GLU A 30 -2.58 0.81 14.32
C GLU A 30 -2.89 -0.20 13.20
N ALA A 31 -3.99 -0.03 12.47
CA ALA A 31 -4.30 -0.85 11.29
C ALA A 31 -3.23 -0.73 10.20
N ALA A 32 -2.69 0.48 9.99
CA ALA A 32 -1.59 0.71 9.08
C ALA A 32 -0.34 -0.08 9.51
N ARG A 33 0.02 -0.05 10.78
CA ARG A 33 1.19 -0.80 11.31
C ARG A 33 1.07 -2.30 11.04
N LEU A 34 -0.12 -2.89 11.22
CA LEU A 34 -0.39 -4.30 10.90
C LEU A 34 -0.28 -4.58 9.40
N ALA A 35 -0.92 -3.75 8.57
CA ALA A 35 -0.90 -3.93 7.12
C ALA A 35 0.50 -3.75 6.52
N TYR A 36 1.32 -2.87 7.08
CA TYR A 36 2.72 -2.69 6.68
C TYR A 36 3.60 -3.87 7.12
N ARG A 37 3.38 -4.42 8.31
CA ARG A 37 4.02 -5.69 8.73
C ARG A 37 3.73 -6.81 7.71
N ASP A 38 2.47 -6.96 7.33
CA ASP A 38 2.06 -8.01 6.38
C ASP A 38 2.62 -7.76 4.98
N ARG A 39 2.70 -6.49 4.56
CA ARG A 39 3.41 -6.12 3.33
C ARG A 39 4.84 -6.61 3.35
N ASP A 40 5.56 -6.29 4.41
CA ASP A 40 6.99 -6.60 4.52
C ASP A 40 7.24 -8.11 4.59
N ALA A 41 6.33 -8.87 5.19
CA ALA A 41 6.45 -10.32 5.30
C ALA A 41 6.01 -11.09 4.04
N HIS A 42 5.06 -10.58 3.26
CA HIS A 42 4.35 -11.40 2.26
C HIS A 42 4.29 -10.79 0.86
N ILE A 43 4.36 -9.46 0.70
CA ILE A 43 4.13 -8.84 -0.61
C ILE A 43 5.39 -8.88 -1.46
N ALA A 44 5.27 -9.51 -2.63
CA ALA A 44 6.34 -9.70 -3.59
C ALA A 44 5.77 -9.82 -5.02
N ASP A 45 6.61 -10.10 -6.02
CA ASP A 45 6.15 -10.39 -7.37
C ASP A 45 5.32 -11.69 -7.40
N PRO A 46 3.99 -11.63 -7.65
CA PRO A 46 3.14 -12.83 -7.61
C PRO A 46 3.45 -13.83 -8.74
N ALA A 47 4.18 -13.42 -9.77
CA ALA A 47 4.66 -14.34 -10.82
C ALA A 47 5.84 -15.20 -10.37
N LYS A 48 6.49 -14.85 -9.27
CA LYS A 48 7.71 -15.50 -8.75
C LYS A 48 7.62 -15.95 -7.30
N SER A 49 6.57 -15.55 -6.58
CA SER A 49 6.40 -15.83 -5.16
C SER A 49 4.92 -16.09 -4.86
N ALA A 50 4.64 -17.03 -3.97
CA ALA A 50 3.29 -17.27 -3.50
C ALA A 50 2.88 -16.18 -2.50
N VAL A 51 2.06 -15.23 -2.95
CA VAL A 51 1.48 -14.19 -2.08
C VAL A 51 0.11 -14.70 -1.58
N PRO A 52 -0.12 -14.84 -0.27
CA PRO A 52 -1.36 -15.39 0.27
C PRO A 52 -2.50 -14.35 0.26
N THR A 53 -2.84 -13.85 -0.93
CA THR A 53 -3.77 -12.73 -1.12
C THR A 53 -5.16 -13.02 -0.54
N GLU A 54 -5.70 -14.23 -0.78
CA GLU A 54 -7.01 -14.62 -0.28
C GLU A 54 -7.07 -14.62 1.25
N THR A 55 -6.01 -15.14 1.89
CA THR A 55 -5.91 -15.13 3.36
C THR A 55 -5.82 -13.72 3.90
N LEU A 56 -4.91 -12.90 3.35
CA LEU A 56 -4.68 -11.51 3.81
C LEU A 56 -5.91 -10.61 3.65
N LEU A 57 -6.81 -10.94 2.72
CA LEU A 57 -8.04 -10.18 2.47
C LEU A 57 -9.30 -10.85 3.04
N SER A 58 -9.17 -11.98 3.76
CA SER A 58 -10.31 -12.66 4.36
C SER A 58 -10.84 -11.91 5.59
N GLU A 59 -12.16 -12.03 5.83
CA GLU A 59 -12.78 -11.47 7.04
C GLU A 59 -12.24 -12.14 8.32
N ALA A 60 -11.96 -13.45 8.27
CA ALA A 60 -11.38 -14.16 9.40
C ALA A 60 -10.05 -13.55 9.82
N TYR A 61 -9.17 -13.29 8.84
CA TYR A 61 -7.89 -12.63 9.09
C TYR A 61 -8.08 -11.20 9.62
N ALA A 62 -8.98 -10.42 9.01
CA ALA A 62 -9.29 -9.07 9.47
C ALA A 62 -9.78 -9.05 10.93
N ALA A 63 -10.64 -10.01 11.31
CA ALA A 63 -11.10 -10.15 12.70
C ALA A 63 -9.98 -10.49 13.67
N GLU A 64 -9.05 -11.38 13.30
CA GLU A 64 -7.87 -11.68 14.10
C GLU A 64 -6.99 -10.44 14.31
N GLN A 65 -6.77 -9.65 13.25
CA GLN A 65 -5.97 -8.43 13.34
C GLN A 65 -6.68 -7.36 14.20
N ARG A 66 -8.01 -7.19 14.05
CA ARG A 66 -8.80 -6.29 14.91
C ARG A 66 -8.68 -6.60 16.40
N ALA A 67 -8.64 -7.87 16.75
CA ALA A 67 -8.50 -8.30 18.15
C ALA A 67 -7.18 -7.86 18.82
N LEU A 68 -6.19 -7.44 18.03
CA LEU A 68 -4.91 -6.91 18.53
C LEU A 68 -5.00 -5.42 18.86
N LEU A 69 -5.95 -4.69 18.27
CA LEU A 69 -6.11 -3.25 18.44
C LEU A 69 -6.82 -2.94 19.77
N ARG A 70 -6.37 -1.90 20.42
CA ARG A 70 -6.95 -1.41 21.68
C ARG A 70 -7.18 0.08 21.58
N ASP A 71 -8.36 0.53 22.04
CA ASP A 71 -8.73 1.97 22.03
C ASP A 71 -7.87 2.81 22.99
N ASP A 72 -7.29 2.20 24.01
CA ASP A 72 -6.64 2.89 25.14
C ASP A 72 -5.10 2.99 25.01
N ARG A 73 -4.50 2.28 24.06
CA ARG A 73 -3.04 2.26 23.91
C ARG A 73 -2.57 1.69 22.59
N ALA A 74 -1.41 2.14 22.14
CA ALA A 74 -0.72 1.60 20.98
C ALA A 74 -0.14 0.19 21.25
N MET A 75 -0.07 -0.65 20.20
CA MET A 75 0.60 -1.95 20.27
C MET A 75 2.10 -1.77 20.53
N ALA A 76 2.64 -2.48 21.53
CA ALA A 76 4.03 -2.30 21.97
C ALA A 76 5.06 -2.81 20.95
N ASN A 77 4.79 -3.90 20.25
CA ASN A 77 5.77 -4.68 19.49
C ASN A 77 5.32 -5.05 18.07
N VAL A 78 4.81 -4.10 17.30
CA VAL A 78 4.65 -4.31 15.86
C VAL A 78 5.89 -3.76 15.16
N PRO A 79 6.60 -4.54 14.36
CA PRO A 79 7.72 -4.02 13.57
C PRO A 79 7.26 -2.83 12.73
N GLY A 80 8.01 -1.75 12.77
CA GLY A 80 7.74 -0.60 11.92
C GLY A 80 7.98 -0.92 10.43
N PRO A 81 7.55 -0.06 9.51
CA PRO A 81 7.84 -0.24 8.10
C PRO A 81 9.35 -0.24 7.88
N SER A 82 9.83 -1.20 7.09
CA SER A 82 11.26 -1.36 6.78
C SER A 82 11.78 -0.33 5.79
N LEU A 83 10.88 0.38 5.10
CA LEU A 83 11.23 1.37 4.08
C LEU A 83 11.08 2.78 4.62
N ALA A 84 12.13 3.60 4.40
CA ALA A 84 12.07 5.03 4.67
C ALA A 84 10.95 5.68 3.83
N PRO A 85 10.26 6.71 4.35
CA PRO A 85 9.28 7.46 3.58
C PRO A 85 9.94 8.01 2.32
N SER A 86 9.38 7.68 1.15
CA SER A 86 9.76 8.28 -0.12
C SER A 86 8.77 9.42 -0.42
N SER A 87 9.28 10.62 -0.74
CA SER A 87 8.45 11.81 -0.88
C SER A 87 8.23 12.28 -2.33
N ASP A 88 8.75 11.57 -3.33
CA ASP A 88 8.81 12.06 -4.71
C ASP A 88 7.82 11.36 -5.64
N THR A 89 6.54 11.36 -5.28
CA THR A 89 5.48 10.76 -6.07
C THR A 89 4.47 11.83 -6.49
N ILE A 90 4.11 11.84 -7.77
CA ILE A 90 3.03 12.67 -8.30
C ILE A 90 1.81 11.79 -8.50
N TYR A 91 0.67 12.25 -7.99
CA TYR A 91 -0.63 11.66 -8.22
C TYR A 91 -1.56 12.69 -8.86
N LEU A 92 -2.31 12.27 -9.87
CA LEU A 92 -3.33 13.11 -10.50
C LEU A 92 -4.59 12.28 -10.83
N THR A 93 -5.72 12.95 -10.80
CA THR A 93 -6.98 12.45 -11.31
C THR A 93 -7.56 13.39 -12.34
N VAL A 94 -8.22 12.84 -13.34
CA VAL A 94 -8.98 13.61 -14.33
C VAL A 94 -10.31 12.92 -14.58
N VAL A 95 -11.38 13.69 -14.62
CA VAL A 95 -12.71 13.23 -15.03
C VAL A 95 -13.20 14.19 -16.11
N ASP A 96 -13.59 13.64 -17.26
CA ASP A 96 -14.14 14.44 -18.36
C ASP A 96 -15.67 14.56 -18.29
N THR A 97 -16.23 15.35 -19.19
CA THR A 97 -17.70 15.57 -19.27
C THR A 97 -18.46 14.33 -19.73
N GLY A 98 -17.79 13.34 -20.30
CA GLY A 98 -18.36 12.04 -20.68
C GLY A 98 -18.35 11.01 -19.55
N GLY A 99 -17.82 11.38 -18.37
CA GLY A 99 -17.70 10.47 -17.23
C GLY A 99 -16.48 9.53 -17.31
N ASN A 100 -15.58 9.70 -18.29
CA ASN A 100 -14.33 8.97 -18.29
C ASN A 100 -13.44 9.49 -17.18
N ALA A 101 -12.88 8.57 -16.41
CA ALA A 101 -12.05 8.90 -15.26
C ALA A 101 -10.67 8.23 -15.34
N ILE A 102 -9.64 8.92 -14.92
CA ILE A 102 -8.29 8.39 -14.77
C ILE A 102 -7.78 8.62 -13.36
N SER A 103 -7.14 7.60 -12.80
CA SER A 103 -6.32 7.68 -11.59
C SER A 103 -4.89 7.34 -12.00
N PHE A 104 -3.97 8.29 -11.86
CA PHE A 104 -2.63 8.19 -12.41
C PHE A 104 -1.58 8.54 -11.36
N ILE A 105 -0.62 7.62 -11.16
CA ILE A 105 0.54 7.84 -10.30
C ILE A 105 1.81 7.70 -11.10
N ASN A 106 2.74 8.63 -10.94
CA ASN A 106 4.08 8.59 -11.51
C ASN A 106 5.13 8.77 -10.40
N SER A 107 6.11 7.87 -10.35
CA SER A 107 7.13 7.86 -9.31
C SER A 107 8.39 7.18 -9.79
N VAL A 108 9.53 7.73 -9.45
CA VAL A 108 10.84 7.09 -9.57
C VAL A 108 11.29 6.37 -8.28
N PHE A 109 10.40 6.29 -7.30
CA PHE A 109 10.50 5.68 -5.98
C PHE A 109 11.16 6.60 -4.94
N SER A 110 12.47 6.83 -5.01
CA SER A 110 13.17 7.69 -4.04
C SER A 110 13.98 8.75 -4.73
N LEU A 111 13.88 10.01 -4.28
CA LEU A 111 14.64 11.15 -4.78
C LEU A 111 14.63 11.23 -6.33
N PHE A 112 15.81 11.28 -6.93
CA PHE A 112 15.99 11.28 -8.38
C PHE A 112 16.14 9.85 -8.98
N GLY A 113 15.48 8.85 -8.38
CA GLY A 113 15.58 7.46 -8.83
C GLY A 113 17.02 6.97 -8.81
N THR A 114 17.46 6.35 -9.92
CA THR A 114 18.85 5.89 -10.07
C THR A 114 19.81 7.02 -10.43
N GLY A 115 19.33 8.21 -10.79
CA GLY A 115 20.14 9.27 -11.40
C GLY A 115 20.56 8.96 -12.85
N ILE A 116 20.13 7.82 -13.42
CA ILE A 116 20.47 7.39 -14.77
C ILE A 116 19.30 7.70 -15.71
N VAL A 117 19.57 8.38 -16.78
CA VAL A 117 18.61 8.75 -17.83
C VAL A 117 18.92 7.97 -19.11
N SER A 118 17.88 7.47 -19.77
CA SER A 118 18.03 6.84 -21.09
C SER A 118 18.40 7.87 -22.15
N ASP A 119 19.51 7.69 -22.84
CA ASP A 119 19.99 8.60 -23.88
C ASP A 119 19.00 8.76 -25.03
N ASN A 120 18.23 7.72 -25.36
CA ASN A 120 17.32 7.71 -26.51
C ASN A 120 15.92 8.27 -26.19
N THR A 121 15.49 8.23 -24.93
CA THR A 121 14.10 8.55 -24.56
C THR A 121 13.99 9.67 -23.54
N GLY A 122 15.09 10.06 -22.87
CA GLY A 122 15.07 11.01 -21.77
C GLY A 122 14.40 10.47 -20.48
N VAL A 123 14.06 9.17 -20.42
CA VAL A 123 13.40 8.57 -19.26
C VAL A 123 14.41 8.37 -18.13
N LEU A 124 14.09 8.95 -16.97
CA LEU A 124 14.82 8.71 -15.72
C LEU A 124 14.40 7.36 -15.13
N PHE A 125 15.37 6.47 -14.87
CA PHE A 125 15.07 5.17 -14.29
C PHE A 125 14.80 5.26 -12.79
N HIS A 126 13.75 4.54 -12.36
CA HIS A 126 13.39 4.42 -10.95
C HIS A 126 14.40 3.54 -10.19
N ASN A 127 14.55 3.78 -8.88
CA ASN A 127 15.40 2.99 -8.00
C ASN A 127 14.62 1.97 -7.14
N ARG A 128 13.45 1.54 -7.58
CA ARG A 128 12.55 0.63 -6.86
C ARG A 128 13.17 -0.73 -6.53
N GLY A 129 14.24 -1.12 -7.24
CA GLY A 129 15.03 -2.32 -6.93
C GLY A 129 15.64 -2.33 -5.52
N SER A 130 15.79 -1.16 -4.89
CA SER A 130 16.26 -1.07 -3.50
C SER A 130 15.28 -1.68 -2.48
N SER A 131 14.05 -1.98 -2.89
CA SER A 131 13.06 -2.66 -2.04
C SER A 131 13.25 -4.18 -1.95
N PHE A 132 14.09 -4.78 -2.80
CA PHE A 132 14.43 -6.19 -2.66
C PHE A 132 15.23 -6.43 -1.37
N VAL A 133 15.06 -7.64 -0.82
CA VAL A 133 15.84 -8.10 0.32
C VAL A 133 16.90 -9.11 -0.13
N THR A 134 17.95 -9.27 0.66
CA THR A 134 19.06 -10.20 0.35
C THR A 134 18.90 -11.57 0.99
N ASP A 135 17.94 -11.75 1.89
CA ASP A 135 17.58 -13.04 2.47
C ASP A 135 16.95 -13.92 1.38
N PRO A 136 17.56 -15.04 0.97
CA PRO A 136 17.06 -15.88 -0.12
C PRO A 136 15.73 -16.57 0.17
N ASP A 137 15.38 -16.75 1.45
CA ASP A 137 14.14 -17.40 1.87
C ASP A 137 12.96 -16.42 1.94
N HIS A 138 13.23 -15.13 1.82
CA HIS A 138 12.18 -14.11 1.86
C HIS A 138 11.42 -14.03 0.53
N PRO A 139 10.06 -13.89 0.54
CA PRO A 139 9.26 -13.76 -0.70
C PRO A 139 9.74 -12.65 -1.64
N ASN A 140 10.24 -11.53 -1.10
CA ASN A 140 10.78 -10.41 -1.87
C ASN A 140 12.31 -10.45 -2.03
N ALA A 141 12.94 -11.64 -1.94
CA ALA A 141 14.38 -11.78 -2.25
C ALA A 141 14.68 -11.36 -3.69
N ILE A 142 15.84 -10.74 -3.90
CA ILE A 142 16.30 -10.37 -5.25
C ILE A 142 16.49 -11.63 -6.10
N GLY A 143 16.08 -11.57 -7.36
CA GLY A 143 16.19 -12.72 -8.28
C GLY A 143 16.03 -12.35 -9.75
N PRO A 144 16.49 -13.21 -10.67
CA PRO A 144 16.40 -12.97 -12.11
C PRO A 144 14.96 -12.81 -12.59
N GLY A 145 14.70 -11.78 -13.39
CA GLY A 145 13.38 -11.51 -13.96
C GLY A 145 12.27 -11.25 -12.96
N LYS A 146 12.61 -10.93 -11.72
CA LYS A 146 11.67 -10.60 -10.65
C LYS A 146 11.42 -9.10 -10.60
N ARG A 147 10.15 -8.73 -10.52
CA ARG A 147 9.74 -7.34 -10.33
C ARG A 147 9.90 -6.93 -8.87
N PRO A 148 10.43 -5.73 -8.58
CA PRO A 148 10.47 -5.21 -7.23
C PRO A 148 9.04 -4.95 -6.70
N MET A 149 8.88 -4.98 -5.38
CA MET A 149 7.61 -4.65 -4.73
C MET A 149 7.14 -3.26 -5.18
N HIS A 150 5.88 -3.19 -5.62
CA HIS A 150 5.27 -1.97 -6.10
C HIS A 150 4.52 -1.25 -4.97
N THR A 151 4.76 0.05 -4.80
CA THR A 151 4.23 0.84 -3.68
C THR A 151 3.22 1.89 -4.10
N ILE A 152 2.92 2.02 -5.40
CA ILE A 152 1.93 2.95 -5.93
C ILE A 152 0.66 2.20 -6.29
N MET A 153 -0.49 2.74 -5.88
CA MET A 153 -1.78 2.07 -5.95
C MET A 153 -2.85 3.06 -6.41
N PRO A 154 -2.90 3.39 -7.72
CA PRO A 154 -4.02 4.17 -8.23
C PRO A 154 -5.31 3.35 -8.10
N GLY A 155 -6.36 3.97 -7.59
CA GLY A 155 -7.62 3.28 -7.34
C GLY A 155 -8.83 4.02 -7.91
N MET A 156 -9.95 3.31 -7.95
CA MET A 156 -11.25 3.87 -8.30
C MET A 156 -12.32 3.32 -7.38
N LEU A 157 -13.16 4.19 -6.86
CA LEU A 157 -14.39 3.83 -6.18
C LEU A 157 -15.53 3.82 -7.20
N ALA A 158 -16.23 2.71 -7.28
CA ALA A 158 -17.44 2.56 -8.09
C ALA A 158 -18.64 2.19 -7.20
N LYS A 159 -19.82 2.68 -7.56
CA LYS A 159 -21.10 2.33 -6.95
C LYS A 159 -22.11 2.06 -8.05
N ASP A 160 -22.78 0.93 -7.97
CA ASP A 160 -23.82 0.52 -8.94
C ASP A 160 -23.34 0.53 -10.40
N GLY A 161 -22.07 0.26 -10.63
CA GLY A 161 -21.42 0.26 -11.96
C GLY A 161 -20.92 1.62 -12.45
N GLU A 162 -21.17 2.69 -11.71
CA GLU A 162 -20.73 4.03 -12.03
C GLU A 162 -19.49 4.41 -11.22
N ILE A 163 -18.54 5.13 -11.84
CA ILE A 163 -17.36 5.66 -11.14
C ILE A 163 -17.77 6.85 -10.29
N VAL A 164 -17.51 6.74 -9.00
CA VAL A 164 -17.79 7.78 -8.01
C VAL A 164 -16.58 8.65 -7.75
N MET A 165 -15.40 8.03 -7.65
CA MET A 165 -14.18 8.75 -7.29
C MET A 165 -12.93 7.99 -7.74
N PRO A 166 -12.04 8.58 -8.57
CA PRO A 166 -10.66 8.13 -8.73
C PRO A 166 -9.81 8.61 -7.54
N PHE A 167 -8.92 7.74 -7.00
CA PHE A 167 -8.02 8.07 -5.88
C PHE A 167 -6.69 7.34 -5.97
#